data_2b2b8780abd22936aa4284822462e141
#
_entry.id   2b2b8780abd22936aa4284822462e141
#
_cell.length_a   1.000
_cell.length_b   1.000
_cell.length_c   1.000
_cell.angle_alpha   90.00
_cell.angle_beta   90.00
_cell.angle_gamma   90.00
#
_symmetry.space_group_name_H-M   'P 1'
#
loop_
_entity.id
_entity.type
_entity.pdbx_description
1 polymer ?
#
loop_
_entity_poly.entity_id
_entity_poly.type
_entity_poly.pdbx_seq_one_letter_code
_entity_poly.pdbx_strand_id
1 'polypeptide(L)'
;VTTVLVVDDDFMVAKLHGRYVSAMDGFTVVGVAHNGADALRAAERLRPDLVLLDIYLPDMDGIDVLRALRTAEEQDVSRPSTDALFITAARDAGVIRAALRAGALHYLIKPFNRSALQEQLRHVASLRTRLDELGEARQEDVDQIFGTRPPGSRELPKGLAAPTADLVERTLRDHPGGLSASECAEAGTLSRVSARRYLEWFAGTGRAEVTLRYGGTGRPERRYRWKV
;
A
#
# COMPACT_ATOMS: atom_id res chain seq x y z
N VAL A 1 -4.91 12.22 -14.45
CA VAL A 1 -5.24 12.89 -13.18
C VAL A 1 -6.34 12.11 -12.50
N THR A 2 -6.14 11.65 -11.26
CA THR A 2 -7.12 10.88 -10.50
C THR A 2 -8.11 11.84 -9.81
N THR A 3 -9.38 11.70 -10.14
CA THR A 3 -10.47 12.51 -9.55
C THR A 3 -10.97 11.88 -8.25
N VAL A 4 -11.12 12.67 -7.20
CA VAL A 4 -11.45 12.19 -5.85
C VAL A 4 -12.70 12.88 -5.31
N LEU A 5 -13.67 12.09 -4.85
CA LEU A 5 -14.79 12.52 -4.03
C LEU A 5 -14.47 12.27 -2.57
N VAL A 6 -14.61 13.28 -1.72
CA VAL A 6 -14.41 13.15 -0.27
C VAL A 6 -15.77 13.08 0.42
N VAL A 7 -15.97 12.06 1.26
CA VAL A 7 -17.22 11.84 2.00
C VAL A 7 -16.91 11.65 3.48
N ASP A 8 -17.32 12.64 4.28
CA ASP A 8 -17.13 12.66 5.74
C ASP A 8 -18.17 13.60 6.33
N ASP A 9 -18.86 13.20 7.38
CA ASP A 9 -19.91 13.99 8.03
C ASP A 9 -19.36 15.22 8.76
N ASP A 10 -18.11 15.17 9.19
CA ASP A 10 -17.39 16.30 9.77
C ASP A 10 -16.81 17.21 8.66
N PHE A 11 -17.39 18.42 8.54
CA PHE A 11 -16.92 19.45 7.58
C PHE A 11 -15.43 19.79 7.70
N MET A 12 -14.90 19.80 8.91
CA MET A 12 -13.49 20.15 9.11
C MET A 12 -12.59 19.02 8.69
N VAL A 13 -12.99 17.78 8.96
CA VAL A 13 -12.27 16.57 8.56
C VAL A 13 -12.33 16.40 7.04
N ALA A 14 -13.50 16.54 6.41
CA ALA A 14 -13.65 16.52 4.97
C ALA A 14 -12.76 17.57 4.28
N LYS A 15 -12.76 18.80 4.80
CA LYS A 15 -11.90 19.89 4.31
C LYS A 15 -10.42 19.58 4.46
N LEU A 16 -10.02 18.97 5.58
CA LEU A 16 -8.63 18.58 5.84
C LEU A 16 -8.18 17.49 4.86
N HIS A 17 -9.00 16.46 4.67
CA HIS A 17 -8.72 15.39 3.71
C HIS A 17 -8.64 15.95 2.28
N GLY A 18 -9.57 16.82 1.90
CA GLY A 18 -9.52 17.51 0.61
C GLY A 18 -8.23 18.28 0.37
N ARG A 19 -7.72 18.98 1.39
CA ARG A 19 -6.42 19.65 1.32
C ARG A 19 -5.25 18.68 1.16
N TYR A 20 -5.29 17.54 1.83
CA TYR A 20 -4.24 16.53 1.71
C TYR A 20 -4.18 15.93 0.30
N VAL A 21 -5.35 15.69 -0.30
CA VAL A 21 -5.49 15.22 -1.69
C VAL A 21 -5.01 16.28 -2.68
N SER A 22 -5.53 17.51 -2.58
CA SER A 22 -5.19 18.61 -3.51
C SER A 22 -3.73 19.04 -3.46
N ALA A 23 -2.99 18.65 -2.40
CA ALA A 23 -1.57 18.92 -2.28
C ALA A 23 -0.70 17.81 -2.92
N MET A 24 -1.31 16.88 -3.65
CA MET A 24 -0.61 15.80 -4.36
C MET A 24 -0.72 15.99 -5.87
N ASP A 25 0.41 15.92 -6.55
CA ASP A 25 0.42 15.94 -8.01
C ASP A 25 -0.33 14.74 -8.58
N GLY A 26 -1.13 14.97 -9.60
CA GLY A 26 -1.93 13.93 -10.26
C GLY A 26 -3.27 13.63 -9.60
N PHE A 27 -3.66 14.35 -8.53
CA PHE A 27 -4.96 14.20 -7.87
C PHE A 27 -5.76 15.49 -7.88
N THR A 28 -7.08 15.37 -8.03
CA THR A 28 -8.02 16.51 -7.99
C THR A 28 -9.27 16.13 -7.19
N VAL A 29 -9.62 16.96 -6.20
CA VAL A 29 -10.91 16.83 -5.50
C VAL A 29 -12.00 17.39 -6.38
N VAL A 30 -12.93 16.53 -6.81
CA VAL A 30 -14.04 16.91 -7.68
C VAL A 30 -15.34 17.20 -6.92
N GLY A 31 -15.41 16.80 -5.65
CA GLY A 31 -16.57 17.06 -4.80
C GLY A 31 -16.31 16.69 -3.35
N VAL A 32 -17.18 17.19 -2.48
CA VAL A 32 -17.26 16.84 -1.06
C VAL A 32 -18.73 16.56 -0.75
N ALA A 33 -19.00 15.49 0.01
CA ALA A 33 -20.33 15.15 0.52
C ALA A 33 -20.24 14.90 2.03
N HIS A 34 -21.35 15.16 2.74
CA HIS A 34 -21.41 15.05 4.20
C HIS A 34 -22.44 14.03 4.69
N ASN A 35 -23.01 13.27 3.78
CA ASN A 35 -23.93 12.17 4.04
C ASN A 35 -23.94 11.21 2.84
N GLY A 36 -24.48 10.02 3.02
CA GLY A 36 -24.48 8.98 2.00
C GLY A 36 -25.33 9.31 0.78
N ALA A 37 -26.51 9.92 0.96
CA ALA A 37 -27.36 10.30 -0.14
C ALA A 37 -26.71 11.34 -1.06
N ASP A 38 -26.02 12.33 -0.48
CA ASP A 38 -25.25 13.32 -1.24
C ASP A 38 -24.05 12.68 -1.93
N ALA A 39 -23.38 11.74 -1.26
CA ALA A 39 -22.26 10.99 -1.83
C ALA A 39 -22.68 10.22 -3.08
N LEU A 40 -23.80 9.50 -3.05
CA LEU A 40 -24.32 8.76 -4.20
C LEU A 40 -24.69 9.69 -5.36
N ARG A 41 -25.38 10.81 -5.09
CA ARG A 41 -25.70 11.81 -6.11
C ARG A 41 -24.45 12.47 -6.72
N ALA A 42 -23.47 12.76 -5.89
CA ALA A 42 -22.20 13.32 -6.33
C ALA A 42 -21.42 12.31 -7.19
N ALA A 43 -21.36 11.05 -6.79
CA ALA A 43 -20.68 10.00 -7.54
C ALA A 43 -21.34 9.75 -8.91
N GLU A 44 -22.66 9.77 -8.98
CA GLU A 44 -23.38 9.63 -10.25
C GLU A 44 -23.06 10.78 -11.23
N ARG A 45 -23.08 12.01 -10.73
CA ARG A 45 -22.85 13.21 -11.53
C ARG A 45 -21.38 13.42 -11.91
N LEU A 46 -20.48 13.23 -10.95
CA LEU A 46 -19.06 13.58 -11.09
C LEU A 46 -18.19 12.43 -11.59
N ARG A 47 -18.67 11.19 -11.48
CA ARG A 47 -17.98 9.96 -11.88
C ARG A 47 -16.53 9.95 -11.41
N PRO A 48 -16.29 10.05 -10.08
CA PRO A 48 -14.93 10.11 -9.55
C PRO A 48 -14.20 8.78 -9.74
N ASP A 49 -12.90 8.85 -9.92
CA ASP A 49 -12.04 7.67 -9.95
C ASP A 49 -11.91 7.00 -8.59
N LEU A 50 -11.97 7.81 -7.52
CA LEU A 50 -11.78 7.36 -6.15
C LEU A 50 -12.74 8.09 -5.20
N VAL A 51 -13.32 7.36 -4.25
CA VAL A 51 -14.06 7.92 -3.12
C VAL A 51 -13.25 7.70 -1.84
N LEU A 52 -12.94 8.80 -1.12
CA LEU A 52 -12.51 8.75 0.28
C LEU A 52 -13.78 8.75 1.13
N LEU A 53 -14.04 7.66 1.84
CA LEU A 53 -15.36 7.40 2.42
C LEU A 53 -15.26 7.09 3.91
N ASP A 54 -15.93 7.90 4.74
CA ASP A 54 -16.16 7.48 6.13
C ASP A 54 -17.25 6.41 6.19
N ILE A 55 -17.13 5.50 7.14
CA ILE A 55 -18.13 4.48 7.42
C ILE A 55 -19.33 5.09 8.14
N TYR A 56 -19.09 5.94 9.13
CA TYR A 56 -20.15 6.51 9.95
C TYR A 56 -20.67 7.80 9.32
N LEU A 57 -21.76 7.68 8.58
CA LEU A 57 -22.48 8.82 7.99
C LEU A 57 -23.84 8.97 8.69
N PRO A 58 -24.44 10.16 8.70
CA PRO A 58 -25.64 10.44 9.49
C PRO A 58 -26.91 9.76 9.00
N ASP A 59 -26.96 9.37 7.73
CA ASP A 59 -28.16 8.84 7.05
C ASP A 59 -28.03 7.36 6.68
N MET A 60 -26.82 6.84 6.45
CA MET A 60 -26.56 5.44 6.11
C MET A 60 -25.12 5.05 6.42
N ASP A 61 -24.83 3.75 6.45
CA ASP A 61 -23.46 3.25 6.59
C ASP A 61 -22.67 3.48 5.27
N GLY A 62 -21.41 3.92 5.38
CA GLY A 62 -20.54 4.08 4.23
C GLY A 62 -20.31 2.77 3.44
N ILE A 63 -20.42 1.61 4.09
CA ILE A 63 -20.38 0.31 3.41
C ILE A 63 -21.60 0.14 2.50
N ASP A 64 -22.77 0.63 2.90
CA ASP A 64 -23.98 0.59 2.08
C ASP A 64 -23.89 1.59 0.92
N VAL A 65 -23.23 2.75 1.12
CA VAL A 65 -22.86 3.66 0.02
C VAL A 65 -22.02 2.92 -1.02
N LEU A 66 -20.98 2.22 -0.58
CA LEU A 66 -20.11 1.47 -1.51
C LEU A 66 -20.86 0.36 -2.25
N ARG A 67 -21.73 -0.38 -1.56
CA ARG A 67 -22.59 -1.40 -2.20
C ARG A 67 -23.52 -0.80 -3.26
N ALA A 68 -24.12 0.36 -2.97
CA ALA A 68 -24.96 1.06 -3.93
C ALA A 68 -24.18 1.52 -5.16
N LEU A 69 -22.94 2.00 -4.98
CA LEU A 69 -22.02 2.33 -6.09
C LEU A 69 -21.73 1.11 -6.96
N ARG A 70 -21.41 -0.04 -6.37
CA ARG A 70 -21.16 -1.31 -7.10
C ARG A 70 -22.39 -1.76 -7.90
N THR A 71 -23.58 -1.71 -7.28
CA THR A 71 -24.83 -2.05 -7.97
C THR A 71 -25.08 -1.12 -9.17
N ALA A 72 -24.80 0.17 -9.04
CA ALA A 72 -24.94 1.12 -10.15
C ALA A 72 -23.92 0.87 -11.28
N GLU A 73 -22.68 0.44 -10.94
CA GLU A 73 -21.66 0.05 -11.91
C GLU A 73 -22.03 -1.22 -12.68
N GLU A 74 -22.61 -2.21 -12.01
CA GLU A 74 -23.11 -3.45 -12.63
C GLU A 74 -24.26 -3.20 -13.62
N GLN A 75 -25.09 -2.20 -13.34
CA GLN A 75 -26.22 -1.82 -14.21
C GLN A 75 -25.81 -1.00 -15.43
N ASP A 76 -24.69 -0.31 -15.38
CA ASP A 76 -24.14 0.49 -16.47
C ASP A 76 -22.69 0.12 -16.74
N VAL A 77 -22.48 -0.86 -17.61
CA VAL A 77 -21.15 -1.37 -18.00
C VAL A 77 -20.27 -0.29 -18.66
N SER A 78 -20.87 0.79 -19.17
CA SER A 78 -20.11 1.93 -19.72
C SER A 78 -19.55 2.85 -18.64
N ARG A 79 -19.96 2.66 -17.39
CA ARG A 79 -19.52 3.45 -16.25
C ARG A 79 -18.13 3.00 -15.79
N PRO A 80 -17.15 3.90 -15.71
CA PRO A 80 -15.86 3.56 -15.13
C PRO A 80 -16.03 3.15 -13.66
N SER A 81 -15.30 2.13 -13.23
CA SER A 81 -15.31 1.68 -11.85
C SER A 81 -14.74 2.76 -10.94
N THR A 82 -15.42 3.04 -9.84
CA THR A 82 -15.00 3.98 -8.80
C THR A 82 -14.32 3.22 -7.67
N ASP A 83 -13.05 3.46 -7.43
CA ASP A 83 -12.35 2.86 -6.29
C ASP A 83 -12.81 3.46 -4.96
N ALA A 84 -12.69 2.69 -3.86
CA ALA A 84 -13.05 3.17 -2.53
C ALA A 84 -11.90 2.96 -1.55
N LEU A 85 -11.54 4.05 -0.85
CA LEU A 85 -10.65 4.06 0.30
C LEU A 85 -11.46 4.48 1.53
N PHE A 86 -11.68 3.59 2.47
CA PHE A 86 -12.30 3.95 3.75
C PHE A 86 -11.34 4.71 4.65
N ILE A 87 -11.84 5.81 5.23
CA ILE A 87 -11.13 6.64 6.20
C ILE A 87 -12.02 6.80 7.43
N THR A 88 -11.83 5.98 8.46
CA THR A 88 -12.80 5.88 9.54
C THR A 88 -12.17 5.60 10.90
N ALA A 89 -12.90 5.89 11.98
CA ALA A 89 -12.53 5.51 13.33
C ALA A 89 -12.86 4.04 13.66
N ALA A 90 -13.61 3.33 12.81
CA ALA A 90 -13.98 1.95 13.02
C ALA A 90 -12.74 1.03 13.05
N ARG A 91 -12.63 0.22 14.11
CA ARG A 91 -11.52 -0.73 14.32
C ARG A 91 -12.01 -2.17 14.47
N ASP A 92 -13.31 -2.37 14.42
CA ASP A 92 -13.91 -3.70 14.56
C ASP A 92 -13.60 -4.58 13.34
N ALA A 93 -13.13 -5.80 13.60
CA ALA A 93 -12.75 -6.73 12.54
C ALA A 93 -13.95 -7.17 11.67
N GLY A 94 -15.18 -7.11 12.19
CA GLY A 94 -16.40 -7.37 11.43
C GLY A 94 -16.65 -6.28 10.39
N VAL A 95 -16.48 -5.02 10.80
CA VAL A 95 -16.63 -3.85 9.92
C VAL A 95 -15.56 -3.86 8.83
N ILE A 96 -14.30 -4.13 9.18
CA ILE A 96 -13.20 -4.25 8.21
C ILE A 96 -13.50 -5.35 7.18
N ARG A 97 -13.95 -6.52 7.65
CA ARG A 97 -14.35 -7.63 6.74
C ARG A 97 -15.54 -7.27 5.86
N ALA A 98 -16.51 -6.53 6.37
CA ALA A 98 -17.64 -6.07 5.58
C ALA A 98 -17.22 -5.08 4.49
N ALA A 99 -16.34 -4.13 4.81
CA ALA A 99 -15.76 -3.19 3.86
C ALA A 99 -14.99 -3.91 2.73
N LEU A 100 -14.14 -4.88 3.07
CA LEU A 100 -13.43 -5.70 2.09
C LEU A 100 -14.37 -6.48 1.17
N ARG A 101 -15.44 -7.09 1.72
CA ARG A 101 -16.45 -7.82 0.93
C ARG A 101 -17.26 -6.90 0.03
N ALA A 102 -17.44 -5.63 0.41
CA ALA A 102 -18.10 -4.63 -0.40
C ALA A 102 -17.19 -4.08 -1.54
N GLY A 103 -15.94 -4.53 -1.63
CA GLY A 103 -15.01 -4.11 -2.66
C GLY A 103 -14.22 -2.85 -2.31
N ALA A 104 -13.97 -2.59 -1.03
CA ALA A 104 -13.04 -1.56 -0.61
C ALA A 104 -11.62 -1.93 -1.04
N LEU A 105 -10.94 -1.02 -1.70
CA LEU A 105 -9.56 -1.23 -2.14
C LEU A 105 -8.58 -1.05 -0.98
N HIS A 106 -8.85 -0.08 -0.11
CA HIS A 106 -8.01 0.25 1.04
C HIS A 106 -8.84 0.71 2.25
N TYR A 107 -8.18 0.69 3.41
CA TYR A 107 -8.78 1.07 4.69
C TYR A 107 -7.75 1.82 5.53
N LEU A 108 -8.08 3.03 6.00
CA LEU A 108 -7.22 3.87 6.81
C LEU A 108 -7.92 4.23 8.13
N ILE A 109 -7.32 3.87 9.25
CA ILE A 109 -7.90 4.08 10.59
C ILE A 109 -7.50 5.47 11.13
N LYS A 110 -8.49 6.29 11.51
CA LYS A 110 -8.29 7.56 12.24
C LYS A 110 -7.81 7.29 13.69
N PRO A 111 -6.86 8.07 14.25
CA PRO A 111 -6.14 9.18 13.65
C PRO A 111 -4.95 8.71 12.82
N PHE A 112 -4.67 9.39 11.72
CA PHE A 112 -3.51 9.17 10.87
C PHE A 112 -2.86 10.52 10.50
N ASN A 113 -1.65 10.49 10.00
CA ASN A 113 -0.95 11.67 9.51
C ASN A 113 -1.12 11.84 7.99
N ARG A 114 -0.80 13.04 7.49
CA ARG A 114 -0.88 13.36 6.06
C ARG A 114 -0.12 12.34 5.18
N SER A 115 1.07 11.93 5.62
CA SER A 115 1.91 11.02 4.82
C SER A 115 1.27 9.64 4.65
N ALA A 116 0.56 9.12 5.64
CA ALA A 116 -0.14 7.86 5.55
C ALA A 116 -1.26 7.89 4.49
N LEU A 117 -2.08 8.95 4.46
CA LEU A 117 -3.09 9.12 3.42
C LEU A 117 -2.45 9.24 2.03
N GLN A 118 -1.41 10.05 1.90
CA GLN A 118 -0.71 10.24 0.63
C GLN A 118 -0.06 8.96 0.11
N GLU A 119 0.44 8.09 1.00
CA GLU A 119 0.97 6.79 0.64
C GLU A 119 -0.11 5.87 0.08
N GLN A 120 -1.28 5.81 0.74
CA GLN A 120 -2.42 5.03 0.25
C GLN A 120 -2.91 5.53 -1.11
N LEU A 121 -3.02 6.84 -1.29
CA LEU A 121 -3.43 7.44 -2.57
C LEU A 121 -2.47 7.10 -3.70
N ARG A 122 -1.15 7.18 -3.46
CA ARG A 122 -0.14 6.77 -4.46
C ARG A 122 -0.27 5.29 -4.81
N HIS A 123 -0.55 4.45 -3.82
CA HIS A 123 -0.74 3.02 -4.05
C HIS A 123 -1.96 2.76 -4.94
N VAL A 124 -3.10 3.39 -4.65
CA VAL A 124 -4.32 3.30 -5.49
C VAL A 124 -4.03 3.74 -6.92
N ALA A 125 -3.41 4.91 -7.10
CA ALA A 125 -3.08 5.42 -8.44
C ALA A 125 -2.14 4.49 -9.22
N SER A 126 -1.12 3.95 -8.53
CA SER A 126 -0.19 2.98 -9.15
C SER A 126 -0.89 1.69 -9.57
N LEU A 127 -1.85 1.21 -8.78
CA LEU A 127 -2.63 0.02 -9.09
C LEU A 127 -3.50 0.25 -10.34
N ARG A 128 -4.21 1.39 -10.41
CA ARG A 128 -5.01 1.77 -11.58
C ARG A 128 -4.18 1.86 -12.84
N THR A 129 -3.08 2.61 -12.81
CA THR A 129 -2.19 2.74 -13.96
C THR A 129 -1.73 1.37 -14.47
N ARG A 130 -1.37 0.47 -13.58
CA ARG A 130 -0.96 -0.89 -13.98
C ARG A 130 -2.11 -1.69 -14.59
N LEU A 131 -3.31 -1.59 -14.04
CA LEU A 131 -4.50 -2.26 -14.57
C LEU A 131 -4.86 -1.71 -15.96
N ASP A 132 -4.77 -0.39 -16.16
CA ASP A 132 -5.05 0.27 -17.43
C ASP A 132 -4.01 -0.07 -18.52
N GLU A 133 -2.75 -0.31 -18.11
CA GLU A 133 -1.65 -0.71 -19.00
C GLU A 133 -1.64 -2.22 -19.31
N LEU A 134 -2.38 -3.03 -18.54
CA LEU A 134 -2.48 -4.47 -18.75
C LEU A 134 -3.29 -4.79 -20.01
N GLY A 135 -2.60 -5.31 -21.04
CA GLY A 135 -3.25 -6.01 -22.14
C GLY A 135 -3.60 -7.45 -21.74
N GLU A 136 -2.85 -8.44 -22.24
CA GLU A 136 -2.90 -9.82 -21.72
C GLU A 136 -2.05 -9.94 -20.45
N ALA A 137 -2.70 -10.11 -19.29
CA ALA A 137 -2.03 -10.26 -18.00
C ALA A 137 -1.26 -11.59 -17.93
N ARG A 138 0.01 -11.54 -17.54
CA ARG A 138 0.81 -12.71 -17.16
C ARG A 138 0.62 -12.99 -15.66
N GLN A 139 0.93 -14.22 -15.23
CA GLN A 139 0.82 -14.58 -13.81
C GLN A 139 1.62 -13.63 -12.90
N GLU A 140 2.80 -13.17 -13.36
CA GLU A 140 3.65 -12.23 -12.63
C GLU A 140 2.97 -10.87 -12.39
N ASP A 141 2.18 -10.39 -13.35
CA ASP A 141 1.40 -9.16 -13.25
C ASP A 141 0.26 -9.33 -12.24
N VAL A 142 -0.42 -10.48 -12.31
CA VAL A 142 -1.47 -10.86 -11.36
C VAL A 142 -0.91 -10.96 -9.94
N ASP A 143 0.24 -11.61 -9.76
CA ASP A 143 0.89 -11.75 -8.45
C ASP A 143 1.34 -10.40 -7.87
N GLN A 144 1.67 -9.43 -8.73
CA GLN A 144 1.98 -8.06 -8.31
C GLN A 144 0.74 -7.25 -7.93
N ILE A 145 -0.39 -7.49 -8.59
CA ILE A 145 -1.67 -6.80 -8.33
C ILE A 145 -2.36 -7.40 -7.09
N PHE A 146 -2.45 -8.72 -7.03
CA PHE A 146 -3.10 -9.47 -5.95
C PHE A 146 -2.13 -9.97 -4.88
N GLY A 147 -0.83 -9.85 -5.16
CA GLY A 147 0.20 -10.26 -4.22
C GLY A 147 0.00 -9.54 -2.90
N THR A 148 -0.03 -10.30 -1.82
CA THR A 148 -0.19 -9.89 -0.44
C THR A 148 0.91 -8.93 0.05
N ARG A 149 1.65 -8.29 -0.87
CA ARG A 149 2.76 -7.41 -0.53
C ARG A 149 2.73 -6.13 -1.35
N PRO A 150 2.39 -4.97 -0.73
CA PRO A 150 2.61 -3.66 -1.36
C PRO A 150 4.09 -3.57 -1.76
N PRO A 151 4.41 -3.07 -2.99
CA PRO A 151 5.78 -2.73 -3.31
C PRO A 151 6.23 -1.61 -2.36
N GLY A 152 6.99 -1.96 -1.34
CA GLY A 152 7.53 -1.00 -0.37
C GLY A 152 7.09 -1.13 1.08
N SER A 153 6.04 -1.86 1.44
CA SER A 153 5.76 -2.15 2.84
C SER A 153 6.78 -3.19 3.37
N ARG A 154 7.93 -2.69 3.76
CA ARG A 154 8.88 -3.44 4.57
C ARG A 154 8.33 -3.51 5.99
N GLU A 155 7.44 -4.44 6.28
CA GLU A 155 7.24 -4.86 7.67
C GLU A 155 8.54 -5.54 8.12
N LEU A 156 9.44 -4.69 8.60
CA LEU A 156 10.66 -5.16 9.25
C LEU A 156 10.26 -5.77 10.59
N PRO A 157 10.73 -6.95 10.93
CA PRO A 157 10.53 -7.52 12.26
C PRO A 157 10.90 -6.52 13.35
N LYS A 158 10.25 -6.61 14.50
CA LYS A 158 10.60 -5.77 15.67
C LYS A 158 12.11 -5.76 15.90
N GLY A 159 12.69 -4.56 15.91
CA GLY A 159 14.12 -4.35 16.10
C GLY A 159 14.97 -4.28 14.81
N LEU A 160 14.36 -4.27 13.62
CA LEU A 160 15.01 -3.89 12.39
C LEU A 160 14.47 -2.52 11.94
N ALA A 161 15.36 -1.64 11.46
CA ALA A 161 15.03 -0.29 10.99
C ALA A 161 15.16 -0.18 9.47
N ALA A 162 14.23 0.52 8.82
CA ALA A 162 14.22 0.67 7.37
C ALA A 162 15.50 1.29 6.79
N PRO A 163 16.08 2.35 7.37
CA PRO A 163 17.33 2.92 6.86
C PRO A 163 18.50 1.92 6.84
N THR A 164 18.56 1.05 7.86
CA THR A 164 19.62 0.03 7.92
C THR A 164 19.36 -1.12 6.94
N ALA A 165 18.08 -1.48 6.72
CA ALA A 165 17.72 -2.46 5.69
C ALA A 165 18.12 -1.96 4.29
N ASP A 166 17.87 -0.67 3.98
CA ASP A 166 18.26 -0.04 2.73
C ASP A 166 19.77 -0.01 2.53
N LEU A 167 20.51 0.23 3.61
CA LEU A 167 21.97 0.21 3.59
C LEU A 167 22.49 -1.20 3.26
N VAL A 168 22.00 -2.22 3.96
CA VAL A 168 22.42 -3.63 3.75
C VAL A 168 22.02 -4.11 2.34
N GLU A 169 20.84 -3.73 1.85
CA GLU A 169 20.42 -4.04 0.47
C GLU A 169 21.38 -3.43 -0.56
N ARG A 170 21.69 -2.14 -0.47
CA ARG A 170 22.65 -1.49 -1.37
C ARG A 170 24.01 -2.15 -1.30
N THR A 171 24.49 -2.40 -0.09
CA THR A 171 25.79 -3.09 0.11
C THR A 171 25.82 -4.45 -0.58
N LEU A 172 24.73 -5.24 -0.52
CA LEU A 172 24.67 -6.53 -1.21
C LEU A 172 24.60 -6.38 -2.74
N ARG A 173 23.86 -5.40 -3.24
CA ARG A 173 23.75 -5.14 -4.69
C ARG A 173 25.10 -4.70 -5.29
N ASP A 174 25.88 -3.92 -4.55
CA ASP A 174 27.20 -3.46 -4.96
C ASP A 174 28.25 -4.59 -4.94
N HIS A 175 27.91 -5.75 -4.36
CA HIS A 175 28.79 -6.91 -4.26
C HIS A 175 28.17 -8.19 -4.85
N PRO A 176 28.11 -8.32 -6.18
CA PRO A 176 27.45 -9.44 -6.87
C PRO A 176 28.06 -10.82 -6.53
N GLY A 177 29.30 -10.87 -6.02
CA GLY A 177 29.93 -12.09 -5.51
C GLY A 177 29.39 -12.58 -4.17
N GLY A 178 28.49 -11.79 -3.54
CA GLY A 178 27.96 -12.05 -2.21
C GLY A 178 28.92 -11.67 -1.09
N LEU A 179 28.37 -11.44 0.09
CA LEU A 179 29.10 -11.06 1.32
C LEU A 179 28.78 -12.00 2.46
N SER A 180 29.75 -12.24 3.33
CA SER A 180 29.51 -12.77 4.68
C SER A 180 28.96 -11.68 5.61
N ALA A 181 28.45 -12.05 6.78
CA ALA A 181 27.98 -11.08 7.76
C ALA A 181 29.09 -10.15 8.27
N SER A 182 30.34 -10.62 8.30
CA SER A 182 31.48 -9.80 8.68
C SER A 182 31.86 -8.80 7.61
N GLU A 183 31.95 -9.23 6.35
CA GLU A 183 32.24 -8.36 5.20
C GLU A 183 31.13 -7.31 4.98
N CYS A 184 29.86 -7.71 5.13
CA CYS A 184 28.73 -6.78 5.04
C CYS A 184 28.74 -5.75 6.19
N ALA A 185 29.12 -6.16 7.40
CA ALA A 185 29.24 -5.26 8.54
C ALA A 185 30.35 -4.22 8.30
N GLU A 186 31.49 -4.63 7.78
CA GLU A 186 32.61 -3.76 7.45
C GLU A 186 32.26 -2.78 6.34
N ALA A 187 31.71 -3.27 5.23
CA ALA A 187 31.31 -2.44 4.09
C ALA A 187 30.17 -1.44 4.42
N GLY A 188 29.22 -1.83 5.27
CA GLY A 188 28.09 -1.00 5.70
C GLY A 188 28.32 -0.20 6.98
N THR A 189 29.50 -0.28 7.60
CA THR A 189 29.80 0.36 8.89
C THR A 189 28.78 -0.03 9.98
N LEU A 190 28.45 -1.30 10.06
CA LEU A 190 27.47 -1.88 10.99
C LEU A 190 28.15 -2.83 11.98
N SER A 191 27.43 -3.18 13.07
CA SER A 191 27.87 -4.32 13.87
C SER A 191 27.61 -5.63 13.12
N ARG A 192 28.47 -6.61 13.27
CA ARG A 192 28.31 -7.96 12.69
C ARG A 192 26.98 -8.60 13.06
N VAL A 193 26.49 -8.37 14.29
CA VAL A 193 25.20 -8.88 14.77
C VAL A 193 24.06 -8.23 14.01
N SER A 194 24.11 -6.91 13.80
CA SER A 194 23.12 -6.19 13.01
C SER A 194 23.15 -6.66 11.56
N ALA A 195 24.29 -6.64 10.89
CA ALA A 195 24.41 -7.11 9.51
C ALA A 195 23.82 -8.50 9.33
N ARG A 196 24.18 -9.44 10.22
CA ARG A 196 23.65 -10.81 10.18
C ARG A 196 22.12 -10.86 10.27
N ARG A 197 21.49 -10.09 11.17
CA ARG A 197 20.02 -10.06 11.31
C ARG A 197 19.32 -9.61 10.03
N TYR A 198 19.82 -8.58 9.36
CA TYR A 198 19.26 -8.11 8.09
C TYR A 198 19.52 -9.11 6.96
N LEU A 199 20.70 -9.69 6.86
CA LEU A 199 21.04 -10.70 5.86
C LEU A 199 20.18 -11.96 6.01
N GLU A 200 19.96 -12.46 7.23
CA GLU A 200 19.07 -13.58 7.50
C GLU A 200 17.61 -13.25 7.17
N TRP A 201 17.17 -12.02 7.43
CA TRP A 201 15.84 -11.56 7.04
C TRP A 201 15.68 -11.48 5.51
N PHE A 202 16.66 -10.94 4.79
CA PHE A 202 16.63 -10.92 3.32
C PHE A 202 16.65 -12.33 2.73
N ALA A 203 17.40 -13.24 3.32
CA ALA A 203 17.41 -14.64 2.92
C ALA A 203 16.06 -15.33 3.20
N GLY A 204 15.51 -15.16 4.39
CA GLY A 204 14.20 -15.71 4.78
C GLY A 204 13.03 -15.16 3.96
N THR A 205 13.16 -13.93 3.43
CA THR A 205 12.17 -13.31 2.52
C THR A 205 12.45 -13.57 1.05
N GLY A 206 13.44 -14.41 0.73
CA GLY A 206 13.78 -14.82 -0.64
C GLY A 206 14.47 -13.75 -1.50
N ARG A 207 14.83 -12.59 -0.91
CA ARG A 207 15.52 -11.48 -1.60
C ARG A 207 17.02 -11.71 -1.74
N ALA A 208 17.62 -12.49 -0.83
CA ALA A 208 19.01 -12.89 -0.91
C ALA A 208 19.11 -14.41 -0.95
N GLU A 209 20.09 -14.89 -1.68
CA GLU A 209 20.48 -16.29 -1.75
C GLU A 209 21.62 -16.57 -0.76
N VAL A 210 21.56 -17.72 -0.08
CA VAL A 210 22.60 -18.13 0.86
C VAL A 210 23.43 -19.26 0.25
N THR A 211 24.72 -19.04 0.18
CA THR A 211 25.71 -20.07 -0.20
C THR A 211 26.64 -20.36 0.96
N LEU A 212 27.13 -21.59 1.03
CA LEU A 212 28.11 -21.98 2.05
C LEU A 212 29.51 -22.03 1.41
N ARG A 213 30.43 -21.27 1.98
CA ARG A 213 31.83 -21.33 1.58
C ARG A 213 32.58 -22.26 2.54
N TYR A 214 33.09 -23.32 2.00
CA TYR A 214 33.97 -24.25 2.71
C TYR A 214 35.42 -23.82 2.49
N GLY A 215 36.13 -23.42 3.53
CA GLY A 215 37.54 -22.99 3.42
C GLY A 215 38.22 -23.01 4.80
N GLY A 216 39.11 -23.94 4.99
CA GLY A 216 39.90 -24.07 6.23
C GLY A 216 39.27 -24.90 7.35
N THR A 217 39.97 -25.03 8.46
CA THR A 217 39.52 -25.67 9.69
C THR A 217 38.49 -24.78 10.39
N GLY A 218 37.17 -25.07 10.22
CA GLY A 218 36.11 -24.31 10.90
C GLY A 218 34.71 -24.60 10.34
N ARG A 219 33.69 -23.96 10.95
CA ARG A 219 32.32 -24.02 10.48
C ARG A 219 32.22 -23.32 9.11
N PRO A 220 31.44 -23.86 8.11
CA PRO A 220 31.24 -23.23 6.83
C PRO A 220 30.74 -21.81 7.01
N GLU A 221 31.30 -20.87 6.25
CA GLU A 221 30.90 -19.48 6.26
C GLU A 221 29.67 -19.27 5.36
N ARG A 222 28.61 -18.63 5.90
CA ARG A 222 27.45 -18.24 5.11
C ARG A 222 27.76 -16.97 4.34
N ARG A 223 27.56 -17.01 3.00
CA ARG A 223 27.61 -15.84 2.12
C ARG A 223 26.22 -15.56 1.57
N TYR A 224 25.88 -14.30 1.52
CA TYR A 224 24.58 -13.82 1.08
C TYR A 224 24.76 -13.03 -0.20
N ARG A 225 24.00 -13.36 -1.23
CA ARG A 225 23.99 -12.70 -2.53
C ARG A 225 22.61 -12.18 -2.82
N TRP A 226 22.51 -10.93 -3.28
CA TRP A 226 21.23 -10.37 -3.70
C TRP A 226 20.72 -11.09 -4.95
N LYS A 227 19.41 -11.42 -4.96
CA LYS A 227 18.78 -11.94 -6.16
C LYS A 227 18.35 -10.75 -7.05
N VAL A 228 18.71 -10.82 -8.31
CA VAL A 228 18.34 -9.82 -9.34
C VAL A 228 16.91 -10.06 -9.77
#